data_c050e03e516456a25c3323ae2ed84546
#
_entry.id   c050e03e516456a25c3323ae2ed84546
#
_cell.length_a   1.000
_cell.length_b   1.000
_cell.length_c   1.000
_cell.angle_alpha   90.00
_cell.angle_beta   90.00
_cell.angle_gamma   90.00
#
_symmetry.space_group_name_H-M   'P 1'
#
loop_
_entity.id
_entity.type
_entity.pdbx_description
1 polymer ?
#
loop_
_entity_poly.entity_id
_entity_poly.type
_entity_poly.pdbx_seq_one_letter_code
_entity_poly.pdbx_strand_id
1 'polypeptide(L)'
;MGKRGASHIVWDWNGTLFHDNDAIIGATNAAFADLGMEPITLERYRALYCVPVPKFYERLLGRMPTDAEWQVMDDTFHRYYTEHRVRCSLTEGAGLLLAEWRSAGHSQSLLSMYGHEELVPLVRGFGIEEHFIRVQGRVGPSGGSKADHMVRHLEALARHGVEPGRTVVIGDAADDAVAARHAGARAVLYTGGSHSRASLEAVGVPVVDTLAEAVAVAKDFGSGATAFG
;
A
#
# COMPACT_ATOMS: atom_id res chain seq x y z
N MET A 1 -10.02 -8.50 35.21
CA MET A 1 -9.67 -7.41 34.26
C MET A 1 -9.27 -8.08 32.96
N GLY A 2 -10.17 -8.16 31.99
CA GLY A 2 -9.88 -8.77 30.70
C GLY A 2 -8.77 -7.97 30.01
N LYS A 3 -7.70 -8.62 29.59
CA LYS A 3 -6.73 -8.07 28.66
C LYS A 3 -7.52 -7.63 27.42
N ARG A 4 -7.68 -6.31 27.24
CA ARG A 4 -8.15 -5.76 25.96
C ARG A 4 -7.11 -6.22 24.95
N GLY A 5 -7.51 -7.10 24.06
CA GLY A 5 -6.58 -7.78 23.19
C GLY A 5 -5.87 -6.80 22.28
N ALA A 6 -4.64 -7.11 21.97
CA ALA A 6 -3.81 -6.34 21.06
C ALA A 6 -4.52 -6.15 19.71
N SER A 7 -4.50 -4.93 19.21
CA SER A 7 -4.91 -4.63 17.83
C SER A 7 -3.81 -5.09 16.88
N HIS A 8 -4.19 -5.43 15.68
CA HIS A 8 -3.25 -5.80 14.61
C HIS A 8 -3.29 -4.77 13.50
N ILE A 9 -2.12 -4.38 12.96
CA ILE A 9 -2.03 -3.56 11.75
C ILE A 9 -1.49 -4.42 10.61
N VAL A 10 -2.17 -4.37 9.46
CA VAL A 10 -1.63 -4.82 8.18
C VAL A 10 -1.18 -3.56 7.43
N TRP A 11 0.10 -3.47 7.15
CA TRP A 11 0.69 -2.37 6.39
C TRP A 11 0.75 -2.70 4.90
N ASP A 12 0.44 -1.73 4.06
CA ASP A 12 0.85 -1.74 2.68
C ASP A 12 2.31 -1.27 2.55
N TRP A 13 2.94 -1.50 1.37
CA TRP A 13 4.34 -1.20 1.12
C TRP A 13 4.54 0.07 0.30
N ASN A 14 4.33 -0.02 -1.04
CA ASN A 14 4.57 1.07 -1.97
C ASN A 14 3.63 2.25 -1.66
N GLY A 15 4.18 3.47 -1.62
CA GLY A 15 3.41 4.68 -1.29
C GLY A 15 2.94 4.76 0.17
N THR A 16 3.15 3.72 0.98
CA THR A 16 2.77 3.68 2.40
C THR A 16 4.01 3.62 3.29
N LEU A 17 4.57 2.45 3.56
CA LEU A 17 5.81 2.35 4.33
C LEU A 17 7.04 2.72 3.51
N PHE A 18 7.00 2.51 2.22
CA PHE A 18 8.07 2.81 1.26
C PHE A 18 7.71 4.05 0.44
N HIS A 19 8.50 5.09 0.59
CA HIS A 19 8.32 6.37 -0.08
C HIS A 19 8.97 6.33 -1.46
N ASP A 20 8.26 5.83 -2.45
CA ASP A 20 8.76 5.58 -3.80
C ASP A 20 8.10 6.44 -4.90
N ASN A 21 7.40 7.49 -4.54
CA ASN A 21 6.69 8.37 -5.48
C ASN A 21 7.62 8.91 -6.60
N ASP A 22 8.85 9.30 -6.25
CA ASP A 22 9.82 9.84 -7.23
C ASP A 22 10.25 8.75 -8.22
N ALA A 23 10.40 7.51 -7.77
CA ALA A 23 10.70 6.39 -8.66
C ALA A 23 9.53 6.04 -9.56
N ILE A 24 8.29 6.07 -9.04
CA ILE A 24 7.07 5.81 -9.80
C ILE A 24 6.87 6.87 -10.88
N ILE A 25 6.92 8.15 -10.53
CA ILE A 25 6.70 9.23 -11.52
C ILE A 25 7.84 9.29 -12.54
N GLY A 26 9.07 9.06 -12.11
CA GLY A 26 10.22 8.97 -13.01
C GLY A 26 10.09 7.81 -13.99
N ALA A 27 9.68 6.63 -13.53
CA ALA A 27 9.45 5.46 -14.38
C ALA A 27 8.29 5.68 -15.39
N THR A 28 7.21 6.31 -14.93
CA THR A 28 6.10 6.68 -15.83
C THR A 28 6.55 7.64 -16.91
N ASN A 29 7.31 8.67 -16.54
CA ASN A 29 7.80 9.67 -17.50
C ASN A 29 8.88 9.09 -18.44
N ALA A 30 9.69 8.15 -18.00
CA ALA A 30 10.61 7.43 -18.88
C ALA A 30 9.86 6.61 -19.92
N ALA A 31 8.81 5.88 -19.51
CA ALA A 31 7.95 5.13 -20.42
C ALA A 31 7.24 6.06 -21.44
N PHE A 32 6.81 7.25 -20.99
CA PHE A 32 6.22 8.27 -21.88
C PHE A 32 7.22 8.81 -22.88
N ALA A 33 8.46 9.10 -22.46
CA ALA A 33 9.50 9.57 -23.36
C ALA A 33 9.81 8.55 -24.48
N ASP A 34 9.83 7.25 -24.17
CA ASP A 34 10.03 6.20 -25.17
C ASP A 34 8.90 6.14 -26.22
N LEU A 35 7.72 6.66 -25.89
CA LEU A 35 6.57 6.76 -26.78
C LEU A 35 6.40 8.17 -27.42
N GLY A 36 7.34 9.09 -27.17
CA GLY A 36 7.27 10.47 -27.65
C GLY A 36 6.16 11.30 -27.01
N MET A 37 5.75 10.95 -25.79
CA MET A 37 4.69 11.63 -25.04
C MET A 37 5.29 12.63 -24.04
N GLU A 38 4.50 13.67 -23.71
CA GLU A 38 4.87 14.65 -22.69
C GLU A 38 4.87 14.06 -21.28
N PRO A 39 5.81 14.48 -20.41
CA PRO A 39 5.84 14.04 -19.04
C PRO A 39 4.64 14.53 -18.25
N ILE A 40 4.27 13.79 -17.21
CA ILE A 40 3.21 14.17 -16.27
C ILE A 40 3.79 14.49 -14.90
N THR A 41 3.05 15.29 -14.12
CA THR A 41 3.38 15.58 -12.72
C THR A 41 2.83 14.51 -11.79
N LEU A 42 3.36 14.42 -10.57
CA LEU A 42 2.83 13.54 -9.53
C LEU A 42 1.35 13.87 -9.21
N GLU A 43 0.98 15.15 -9.22
CA GLU A 43 -0.41 15.58 -9.04
C GLU A 43 -1.32 15.01 -10.14
N ARG A 44 -0.92 15.10 -11.41
CA ARG A 44 -1.65 14.54 -12.54
C ARG A 44 -1.72 13.01 -12.44
N TYR A 45 -0.62 12.37 -12.04
CA TYR A 45 -0.60 10.94 -11.78
C TYR A 45 -1.65 10.57 -10.74
N ARG A 46 -1.60 11.18 -9.54
CA ARG A 46 -2.54 10.93 -8.45
C ARG A 46 -4.00 11.15 -8.81
N ALA A 47 -4.28 12.17 -9.62
CA ALA A 47 -5.65 12.49 -10.05
C ALA A 47 -6.26 11.41 -10.95
N LEU A 48 -5.44 10.67 -11.71
CA LEU A 48 -5.89 9.71 -12.72
C LEU A 48 -5.63 8.25 -12.33
N TYR A 49 -4.70 8.01 -11.40
CA TYR A 49 -4.29 6.66 -11.03
C TYR A 49 -5.48 5.83 -10.55
N CYS A 50 -5.54 4.62 -11.04
CA CYS A 50 -6.52 3.61 -10.62
C CYS A 50 -6.03 2.21 -10.96
N VAL A 51 -6.60 1.24 -10.29
CA VAL A 51 -6.41 -0.19 -10.56
C VAL A 51 -7.63 -0.70 -11.34
N PRO A 52 -7.45 -1.52 -12.38
CA PRO A 52 -6.19 -2.05 -12.92
C PRO A 52 -5.42 -1.01 -13.74
N VAL A 53 -4.09 -1.12 -13.74
CA VAL A 53 -3.17 -0.18 -14.38
C VAL A 53 -3.49 0.15 -15.85
N PRO A 54 -3.98 -0.77 -16.72
CA PRO A 54 -4.39 -0.41 -18.07
C PRO A 54 -5.46 0.68 -18.14
N LYS A 55 -6.39 0.75 -17.17
CA LYS A 55 -7.38 1.82 -17.07
C LYS A 55 -6.77 3.17 -16.69
N PHE A 56 -5.71 3.19 -15.92
CA PHE A 56 -4.96 4.40 -15.63
C PHE A 56 -4.36 4.97 -16.93
N TYR A 57 -3.71 4.13 -17.74
CA TYR A 57 -3.19 4.56 -19.02
C TYR A 57 -4.29 4.98 -20.02
N GLU A 58 -5.44 4.30 -20.02
CA GLU A 58 -6.61 4.74 -20.80
C GLU A 58 -7.03 6.18 -20.45
N ARG A 59 -7.08 6.49 -19.15
CA ARG A 59 -7.41 7.86 -18.68
C ARG A 59 -6.37 8.89 -19.08
N LEU A 60 -5.09 8.52 -19.04
CA LEU A 60 -3.99 9.40 -19.44
C LEU A 60 -3.97 9.68 -20.93
N LEU A 61 -4.20 8.66 -21.77
CA LEU A 61 -4.13 8.71 -23.22
C LEU A 61 -5.44 9.14 -23.87
N GLY A 62 -6.56 9.09 -23.13
CA GLY A 62 -7.91 9.25 -23.70
C GLY A 62 -8.37 8.06 -24.54
N ARG A 63 -7.60 6.98 -24.59
CA ARG A 63 -7.87 5.72 -25.30
C ARG A 63 -7.09 4.58 -24.64
N MET A 64 -7.49 3.35 -24.89
CA MET A 64 -6.68 2.21 -24.52
C MET A 64 -5.34 2.23 -25.26
N PRO A 65 -4.21 1.94 -24.59
CA PRO A 65 -2.94 1.70 -25.28
C PRO A 65 -3.06 0.49 -26.22
N THR A 66 -2.33 0.51 -27.31
CA THR A 66 -2.13 -0.69 -28.12
C THR A 66 -1.23 -1.68 -27.40
N ASP A 67 -1.24 -2.96 -27.82
CA ASP A 67 -0.39 -3.97 -27.20
C ASP A 67 1.11 -3.61 -27.28
N ALA A 68 1.54 -3.00 -28.39
CA ALA A 68 2.91 -2.54 -28.57
C ALA A 68 3.28 -1.39 -27.60
N GLU A 69 2.38 -0.39 -27.47
CA GLU A 69 2.56 0.71 -26.50
C GLU A 69 2.56 0.18 -25.07
N TRP A 70 1.66 -0.76 -24.77
CA TRP A 70 1.62 -1.39 -23.44
C TRP A 70 2.94 -2.09 -23.11
N GLN A 71 3.48 -2.86 -24.04
CA GLN A 71 4.75 -3.55 -23.84
C GLN A 71 5.90 -2.57 -23.56
N VAL A 72 6.00 -1.50 -24.34
CA VAL A 72 7.02 -0.45 -24.14
C VAL A 72 6.86 0.20 -22.76
N MET A 73 5.61 0.55 -22.39
CA MET A 73 5.34 1.18 -21.07
C MET A 73 5.69 0.27 -19.92
N ASP A 74 5.30 -1.00 -19.99
CA ASP A 74 5.54 -1.98 -18.93
C ASP A 74 7.04 -2.26 -18.77
N ASP A 75 7.75 -2.56 -19.85
CA ASP A 75 9.19 -2.87 -19.83
C ASP A 75 10.02 -1.67 -19.34
N THR A 76 9.73 -0.47 -19.85
CA THR A 76 10.47 0.74 -19.47
C THR A 76 10.17 1.14 -18.04
N PHE A 77 8.89 1.07 -17.61
CA PHE A 77 8.51 1.35 -16.24
C PHE A 77 9.25 0.42 -15.27
N HIS A 78 9.19 -0.89 -15.49
CA HIS A 78 9.82 -1.86 -14.59
C HIS A 78 11.34 -1.73 -14.54
N ARG A 79 11.99 -1.50 -15.68
CA ARG A 79 13.44 -1.27 -15.76
C ARG A 79 13.83 -0.02 -14.96
N TYR A 80 13.20 1.11 -15.25
CA TYR A 80 13.51 2.39 -14.61
C TYR A 80 13.20 2.36 -13.12
N TYR A 81 12.05 1.85 -12.73
CA TYR A 81 11.65 1.71 -11.33
C TYR A 81 12.65 0.86 -10.55
N THR A 82 13.06 -0.28 -11.11
CA THR A 82 14.04 -1.18 -10.46
C THR A 82 15.40 -0.50 -10.24
N GLU A 83 15.87 0.28 -11.21
CA GLU A 83 17.11 1.04 -11.10
C GLU A 83 17.04 2.17 -10.06
N HIS A 84 15.89 2.82 -9.89
CA HIS A 84 15.75 4.03 -9.08
C HIS A 84 15.21 3.77 -7.67
N ARG A 85 14.47 2.68 -7.45
CA ARG A 85 13.94 2.32 -6.13
C ARG A 85 15.03 2.19 -5.05
N VAL A 86 16.27 1.90 -5.42
CA VAL A 86 17.41 1.80 -4.49
C VAL A 86 17.75 3.12 -3.80
N ARG A 87 17.26 4.24 -4.33
CA ARG A 87 17.41 5.59 -3.76
C ARG A 87 16.22 6.01 -2.91
N CYS A 88 15.15 5.22 -2.91
CA CYS A 88 13.97 5.48 -2.11
C CYS A 88 14.23 5.12 -0.65
N SER A 89 13.47 5.70 0.24
CA SER A 89 13.56 5.51 1.68
C SER A 89 12.24 5.02 2.27
N LEU A 90 12.25 4.68 3.53
CA LEU A 90 11.00 4.55 4.28
C LEU A 90 10.31 5.92 4.37
N THR A 91 8.99 5.90 4.40
CA THR A 91 8.19 7.07 4.74
C THR A 91 8.62 7.63 6.10
N GLU A 92 8.63 8.95 6.22
CA GLU A 92 9.06 9.64 7.44
C GLU A 92 8.39 9.06 8.69
N GLY A 93 9.20 8.72 9.68
CA GLY A 93 8.72 8.16 10.95
C GLY A 93 8.30 6.68 10.90
N ALA A 94 8.22 6.03 9.73
CA ALA A 94 7.70 4.67 9.61
C ALA A 94 8.43 3.67 10.53
N GLY A 95 9.77 3.66 10.51
CA GLY A 95 10.54 2.74 11.35
C GLY A 95 10.28 2.92 12.85
N LEU A 96 10.14 4.17 13.31
CA LEU A 96 9.82 4.49 14.71
C LEU A 96 8.42 3.99 15.08
N LEU A 97 7.42 4.26 14.22
CA LEU A 97 6.03 3.83 14.44
C LEU A 97 5.91 2.30 14.51
N LEU A 98 6.63 1.57 13.65
CA LEU A 98 6.68 0.11 13.68
C LEU A 98 7.25 -0.40 15.01
N ALA A 99 8.36 0.20 15.48
CA ALA A 99 9.01 -0.16 16.73
C ALA A 99 8.12 0.15 17.94
N GLU A 100 7.50 1.32 17.99
CA GLU A 100 6.60 1.75 19.06
C GLU A 100 5.35 0.86 19.14
N TRP A 101 4.73 0.52 17.99
CA TRP A 101 3.57 -0.37 17.94
C TRP A 101 3.87 -1.74 18.52
N ARG A 102 5.02 -2.32 18.13
CA ARG A 102 5.49 -3.59 18.67
C ARG A 102 5.80 -3.51 20.17
N SER A 103 6.48 -2.46 20.61
CA SER A 103 6.86 -2.24 22.01
C SER A 103 5.65 -2.07 22.93
N ALA A 104 4.55 -1.56 22.40
CA ALA A 104 3.26 -1.48 23.10
C ALA A 104 2.54 -2.84 23.21
N GLY A 105 3.13 -3.94 22.73
CA GLY A 105 2.58 -5.29 22.80
C GLY A 105 1.55 -5.61 21.71
N HIS A 106 1.48 -4.78 20.66
CA HIS A 106 0.64 -5.02 19.51
C HIS A 106 1.36 -5.82 18.43
N SER A 107 0.61 -6.50 17.58
CA SER A 107 1.16 -7.20 16.42
C SER A 107 0.94 -6.42 15.12
N GLN A 108 1.78 -6.70 14.14
CA GLN A 108 1.65 -6.12 12.80
C GLN A 108 2.23 -7.03 11.74
N SER A 109 1.77 -6.88 10.52
CA SER A 109 2.23 -7.61 9.34
C SER A 109 2.28 -6.68 8.13
N LEU A 110 2.92 -7.14 7.06
CA LEU A 110 3.02 -6.43 5.81
C LEU A 110 2.42 -7.28 4.69
N LEU A 111 1.52 -6.68 3.91
CA LEU A 111 0.93 -7.26 2.71
C LEU A 111 1.03 -6.28 1.54
N SER A 112 1.72 -6.68 0.47
CA SER A 112 1.86 -5.88 -0.74
C SER A 112 1.55 -6.70 -2.00
N MET A 113 1.11 -6.00 -3.04
CA MET A 113 1.04 -6.56 -4.40
C MET A 113 2.38 -6.51 -5.13
N TYR A 114 3.42 -5.98 -4.51
CA TYR A 114 4.79 -6.07 -4.98
C TYR A 114 5.32 -7.51 -4.94
N GLY A 115 6.21 -7.89 -5.85
CA GLY A 115 6.73 -9.26 -5.93
C GLY A 115 7.36 -9.71 -4.62
N HIS A 116 6.98 -10.90 -4.12
CA HIS A 116 7.44 -11.39 -2.82
C HIS A 116 8.97 -11.52 -2.74
N GLU A 117 9.58 -12.05 -3.80
CA GLU A 117 11.03 -12.27 -3.88
C GLU A 117 11.83 -10.96 -3.89
N GLU A 118 11.22 -9.86 -4.33
CA GLU A 118 11.83 -8.53 -4.32
C GLU A 118 11.51 -7.75 -3.04
N LEU A 119 10.31 -7.93 -2.48
CA LEU A 119 9.84 -7.26 -1.27
C LEU A 119 10.68 -7.64 -0.04
N VAL A 120 10.86 -8.93 0.20
CA VAL A 120 11.52 -9.41 1.42
C VAL A 120 12.95 -8.89 1.56
N PRO A 121 13.80 -8.91 0.51
CA PRO A 121 15.13 -8.30 0.58
C PRO A 121 15.10 -6.79 0.87
N LEU A 122 14.12 -6.04 0.34
CA LEU A 122 13.98 -4.61 0.62
C LEU A 122 13.63 -4.37 2.10
N VAL A 123 12.64 -5.08 2.62
CA VAL A 123 12.22 -4.98 4.03
C VAL A 123 13.38 -5.31 4.97
N ARG A 124 14.19 -6.31 4.63
CA ARG A 124 15.43 -6.65 5.35
C ARG A 124 16.50 -5.56 5.25
N GLY A 125 16.68 -5.02 4.05
CA GLY A 125 17.65 -3.96 3.79
C GLY A 125 17.38 -2.69 4.61
N PHE A 126 16.11 -2.40 4.91
CA PHE A 126 15.71 -1.33 5.83
C PHE A 126 15.78 -1.71 7.31
N GLY A 127 16.09 -2.96 7.67
CA GLY A 127 16.21 -3.41 9.05
C GLY A 127 14.89 -3.45 9.82
N ILE A 128 13.74 -3.57 9.13
CA ILE A 128 12.41 -3.52 9.75
C ILE A 128 11.66 -4.85 9.74
N GLU A 129 12.24 -5.91 9.17
CA GLU A 129 11.58 -7.24 9.05
C GLU A 129 11.14 -7.77 10.42
N GLU A 130 11.97 -7.57 11.44
CA GLU A 130 11.70 -8.07 12.80
C GLU A 130 10.46 -7.46 13.47
N HIS A 131 9.95 -6.33 12.97
CA HIS A 131 8.73 -5.73 13.49
C HIS A 131 7.47 -6.46 13.03
N PHE A 132 7.55 -7.29 12.00
CA PHE A 132 6.40 -7.98 11.42
C PHE A 132 6.35 -9.46 11.84
N ILE A 133 5.15 -9.93 12.19
CA ILE A 133 4.92 -11.38 12.37
C ILE A 133 4.82 -12.10 11.03
N ARG A 134 4.59 -11.36 9.92
CA ARG A 134 4.57 -11.86 8.55
C ARG A 134 4.83 -10.73 7.56
N VAL A 135 5.72 -10.96 6.62
CA VAL A 135 5.90 -10.15 5.40
C VAL A 135 5.42 -10.99 4.22
N GLN A 136 4.49 -10.45 3.45
CA GLN A 136 3.92 -11.14 2.29
C GLN A 136 3.80 -10.19 1.10
N GLY A 137 4.52 -10.51 0.03
CA GLY A 137 4.31 -9.94 -1.29
C GLY A 137 3.47 -10.88 -2.17
N ARG A 138 3.14 -10.42 -3.37
CA ARG A 138 2.46 -11.21 -4.38
C ARG A 138 3.35 -12.36 -4.85
N VAL A 139 2.78 -13.55 -4.91
CA VAL A 139 3.40 -14.74 -5.50
C VAL A 139 2.64 -15.10 -6.78
N GLY A 140 3.36 -15.39 -7.85
CA GLY A 140 2.81 -15.69 -9.17
C GLY A 140 2.73 -14.47 -10.09
N PRO A 141 2.05 -14.60 -11.26
CA PRO A 141 2.01 -13.56 -12.28
C PRO A 141 1.38 -12.26 -11.77
N SER A 142 1.68 -11.15 -12.45
CA SER A 142 1.05 -9.87 -12.18
C SER A 142 -0.46 -9.95 -12.44
N GLY A 143 -1.24 -9.34 -11.55
CA GLY A 143 -2.70 -9.41 -11.57
C GLY A 143 -3.26 -10.09 -10.33
N GLY A 144 -4.56 -10.26 -10.29
CA GLY A 144 -5.28 -10.75 -9.12
C GLY A 144 -5.77 -9.61 -8.22
N SER A 145 -6.68 -9.95 -7.33
CA SER A 145 -7.29 -9.01 -6.39
C SER A 145 -6.48 -8.92 -5.11
N LYS A 146 -6.14 -7.71 -4.66
CA LYS A 146 -5.57 -7.50 -3.32
C LYS A 146 -6.50 -8.06 -2.24
N ALA A 147 -7.80 -8.07 -2.48
CA ALA A 147 -8.81 -8.63 -1.57
C ALA A 147 -8.57 -10.11 -1.29
N ASP A 148 -8.34 -10.93 -2.33
CA ASP A 148 -8.08 -12.36 -2.16
C ASP A 148 -6.75 -12.62 -1.43
N HIS A 149 -5.74 -11.77 -1.66
CA HIS A 149 -4.48 -11.84 -0.94
C HIS A 149 -4.66 -11.46 0.53
N MET A 150 -5.50 -10.46 0.84
CA MET A 150 -5.80 -10.03 2.21
C MET A 150 -6.51 -11.13 3.01
N VAL A 151 -7.50 -11.80 2.42
CA VAL A 151 -8.19 -12.93 3.07
C VAL A 151 -7.19 -14.02 3.44
N ARG A 152 -6.40 -14.50 2.48
CA ARG A 152 -5.38 -15.54 2.74
C ARG A 152 -4.33 -15.09 3.75
N HIS A 153 -3.97 -13.81 3.74
CA HIS A 153 -3.01 -13.25 4.69
C HIS A 153 -3.56 -13.32 6.12
N LEU A 154 -4.79 -12.86 6.35
CA LEU A 154 -5.43 -12.90 7.66
C LEU A 154 -5.72 -14.33 8.13
N GLU A 155 -6.15 -15.22 7.24
CA GLU A 155 -6.30 -16.65 7.55
C GLU A 155 -4.98 -17.28 8.04
N ALA A 156 -3.86 -16.98 7.39
CA ALA A 156 -2.56 -17.45 7.81
C ALA A 156 -2.13 -16.88 9.18
N LEU A 157 -2.63 -15.69 9.54
CA LEU A 157 -2.34 -15.03 10.80
C LEU A 157 -3.30 -15.44 11.94
N ALA A 158 -4.40 -16.12 11.65
CA ALA A 158 -5.35 -16.57 12.66
C ALA A 158 -4.70 -17.44 13.73
N ARG A 159 -3.69 -18.27 13.37
CA ARG A 159 -2.89 -19.07 14.30
C ARG A 159 -2.06 -18.24 15.31
N HIS A 160 -1.85 -16.97 15.02
CA HIS A 160 -1.17 -15.99 15.89
C HIS A 160 -2.18 -15.16 16.71
N GLY A 161 -3.47 -15.52 16.70
CA GLY A 161 -4.53 -14.81 17.41
C GLY A 161 -4.96 -13.51 16.75
N VAL A 162 -4.64 -13.32 15.46
CA VAL A 162 -5.11 -12.17 14.68
C VAL A 162 -6.54 -12.41 14.23
N GLU A 163 -7.43 -11.49 14.58
CA GLU A 163 -8.84 -11.52 14.23
C GLU A 163 -9.14 -10.39 13.23
N PRO A 164 -9.83 -10.65 12.10
CA PRO A 164 -10.15 -9.60 11.12
C PRO A 164 -10.86 -8.39 11.72
N GLY A 165 -11.89 -8.59 12.54
CA GLY A 165 -12.64 -7.50 13.19
C GLY A 165 -11.83 -6.62 14.14
N ARG A 166 -10.61 -7.03 14.49
CA ARG A 166 -9.64 -6.30 15.33
C ARG A 166 -8.38 -5.90 14.57
N THR A 167 -8.43 -6.03 13.25
CA THR A 167 -7.34 -5.67 12.33
C THR A 167 -7.65 -4.37 11.61
N VAL A 168 -6.63 -3.54 11.46
CA VAL A 168 -6.67 -2.30 10.68
C VAL A 168 -5.65 -2.41 9.55
N VAL A 169 -6.09 -2.19 8.33
CA VAL A 169 -5.21 -2.06 7.16
C VAL A 169 -4.85 -0.59 6.99
N ILE A 170 -3.57 -0.28 6.87
CA ILE A 170 -3.07 1.05 6.55
C ILE A 170 -2.42 0.99 5.17
N GLY A 171 -2.93 1.79 4.24
CA GLY A 171 -2.46 1.86 2.87
C GLY A 171 -2.74 3.21 2.22
N ASP A 172 -2.23 3.43 1.01
CA ASP A 172 -2.38 4.67 0.24
C ASP A 172 -3.37 4.58 -0.92
N ALA A 173 -3.98 3.41 -1.13
CA ALA A 173 -4.84 3.12 -2.26
C ALA A 173 -6.27 2.76 -1.84
N ALA A 174 -7.25 3.12 -2.68
CA ALA A 174 -8.64 2.70 -2.49
C ALA A 174 -8.77 1.16 -2.40
N ASP A 175 -7.91 0.44 -3.11
CA ASP A 175 -7.86 -1.03 -3.13
C ASP A 175 -7.50 -1.64 -1.76
N ASP A 176 -6.74 -0.92 -0.93
CA ASP A 176 -6.44 -1.32 0.45
C ASP A 176 -7.70 -1.40 1.31
N ALA A 177 -8.53 -0.37 1.22
CA ALA A 177 -9.80 -0.33 1.96
C ALA A 177 -10.81 -1.35 1.43
N VAL A 178 -10.84 -1.56 0.11
CA VAL A 178 -11.68 -2.62 -0.50
C VAL A 178 -11.23 -3.99 0.00
N ALA A 179 -9.92 -4.25 0.00
CA ALA A 179 -9.33 -5.50 0.48
C ALA A 179 -9.59 -5.73 1.97
N ALA A 180 -9.44 -4.68 2.79
CA ALA A 180 -9.74 -4.72 4.22
C ALA A 180 -11.20 -5.09 4.47
N ARG A 181 -12.13 -4.38 3.83
CA ARG A 181 -13.58 -4.64 3.95
C ARG A 181 -13.95 -6.06 3.54
N HIS A 182 -13.40 -6.53 2.43
CA HIS A 182 -13.63 -7.90 1.93
C HIS A 182 -13.17 -8.97 2.92
N ALA A 183 -12.07 -8.73 3.61
CA ALA A 183 -11.52 -9.62 4.63
C ALA A 183 -12.12 -9.42 6.05
N GLY A 184 -13.11 -8.54 6.21
CA GLY A 184 -13.72 -8.25 7.50
C GLY A 184 -12.86 -7.38 8.43
N ALA A 185 -11.84 -6.70 7.91
CA ALA A 185 -10.98 -5.76 8.62
C ALA A 185 -11.44 -4.31 8.40
N ARG A 186 -10.90 -3.39 9.21
CA ARG A 186 -11.05 -1.94 9.03
C ARG A 186 -9.90 -1.39 8.20
N ALA A 187 -10.06 -0.16 7.70
CA ALA A 187 -8.99 0.52 6.96
C ALA A 187 -8.84 1.97 7.38
N VAL A 188 -7.61 2.48 7.21
CA VAL A 188 -7.23 3.90 7.24
C VAL A 188 -6.39 4.16 6.01
N LEU A 189 -6.72 5.19 5.25
CA LEU A 189 -6.00 5.54 4.03
C LEU A 189 -5.09 6.75 4.25
N TYR A 190 -3.88 6.67 3.70
CA TYR A 190 -2.81 7.64 3.81
C TYR A 190 -2.61 8.39 2.50
N THR A 191 -2.56 9.73 2.54
CA THR A 191 -2.51 10.59 1.34
C THR A 191 -1.11 10.73 0.73
N GLY A 192 -0.07 10.23 1.39
CA GLY A 192 1.31 10.39 0.91
C GLY A 192 1.71 9.56 -0.30
N GLY A 193 0.87 8.60 -0.70
CA GLY A 193 1.17 7.68 -1.80
C GLY A 193 0.64 8.11 -3.16
N SER A 194 0.14 7.14 -3.93
CA SER A 194 -0.15 7.25 -5.36
C SER A 194 -1.54 7.78 -5.70
N HIS A 195 -2.45 7.91 -4.73
CA HIS A 195 -3.83 8.34 -4.96
C HIS A 195 -4.09 9.78 -4.51
N SER A 196 -5.02 10.48 -5.17
CA SER A 196 -5.48 11.78 -4.71
C SER A 196 -6.35 11.67 -3.46
N ARG A 197 -6.30 12.68 -2.58
CA ARG A 197 -7.17 12.74 -1.39
C ARG A 197 -8.64 12.52 -1.75
N ALA A 198 -9.14 13.17 -2.80
CA ALA A 198 -10.53 13.05 -3.23
C ALA A 198 -10.92 11.60 -3.59
N SER A 199 -10.02 10.85 -4.26
CA SER A 199 -10.27 9.45 -4.58
C SER A 199 -10.26 8.54 -3.34
N LEU A 200 -9.44 8.87 -2.33
CA LEU A 200 -9.40 8.14 -1.07
C LEU A 200 -10.65 8.42 -0.21
N GLU A 201 -11.07 9.68 -0.10
CA GLU A 201 -12.27 10.08 0.65
C GLU A 201 -13.55 9.47 0.07
N ALA A 202 -13.61 9.28 -1.24
CA ALA A 202 -14.74 8.63 -1.90
C ALA A 202 -14.96 7.16 -1.46
N VAL A 203 -13.97 6.53 -0.83
CA VAL A 203 -14.08 5.15 -0.33
C VAL A 203 -14.88 5.05 0.96
N GLY A 204 -14.99 6.16 1.72
CA GLY A 204 -15.79 6.22 2.96
C GLY A 204 -15.12 5.57 4.17
N VAL A 205 -13.79 5.63 4.26
CA VAL A 205 -13.00 5.24 5.43
C VAL A 205 -12.17 6.46 5.89
N PRO A 206 -11.61 6.47 7.13
CA PRO A 206 -10.73 7.55 7.57
C PRO A 206 -9.57 7.77 6.60
N VAL A 207 -9.30 9.03 6.25
CA VAL A 207 -8.19 9.46 5.40
C VAL A 207 -7.33 10.45 6.18
N VAL A 208 -6.03 10.20 6.23
CA VAL A 208 -5.07 10.94 7.03
C VAL A 208 -3.86 11.38 6.22
N ASP A 209 -3.11 12.37 6.71
CA ASP A 209 -1.95 12.93 6.01
C ASP A 209 -0.61 12.36 6.47
N THR A 210 -0.58 11.70 7.62
CA THR A 210 0.64 11.11 8.18
C THR A 210 0.41 9.67 8.65
N LEU A 211 1.48 8.86 8.65
CA LEU A 211 1.41 7.51 9.22
C LEU A 211 1.18 7.55 10.74
N ALA A 212 1.61 8.62 11.42
CA ALA A 212 1.37 8.80 12.85
C ALA A 212 -0.14 8.95 13.14
N GLU A 213 -0.85 9.74 12.34
CA GLU A 213 -2.30 9.86 12.41
C GLU A 213 -2.99 8.52 12.11
N ALA A 214 -2.51 7.79 11.10
CA ALA A 214 -3.05 6.46 10.77
C ALA A 214 -2.95 5.50 11.96
N VAL A 215 -1.80 5.46 12.63
CA VAL A 215 -1.59 4.65 13.84
C VAL A 215 -2.46 5.12 15.00
N ALA A 216 -2.67 6.44 15.17
CA ALA A 216 -3.56 6.97 16.19
C ALA A 216 -5.00 6.48 15.97
N VAL A 217 -5.52 6.58 14.75
CA VAL A 217 -6.85 6.06 14.38
C VAL A 217 -6.92 4.54 14.59
N ALA A 218 -5.86 3.79 14.26
CA ALA A 218 -5.83 2.34 14.50
C ALA A 218 -5.91 1.98 16.00
N LYS A 219 -5.28 2.77 16.89
CA LYS A 219 -5.39 2.63 18.34
C LYS A 219 -6.83 2.84 18.83
N ASP A 220 -7.51 3.84 18.30
CA ASP A 220 -8.90 4.15 18.67
C ASP A 220 -9.86 3.02 18.25
N PHE A 221 -9.65 2.40 17.11
CA PHE A 221 -10.40 1.21 16.70
C PHE A 221 -10.19 0.02 17.64
N GLY A 222 -9.00 -0.14 18.20
CA GLY A 222 -8.67 -1.20 19.17
C GLY A 222 -9.28 -0.98 20.55
N SER A 223 -9.56 0.27 20.94
CA SER A 223 -10.10 0.62 22.25
C SER A 223 -11.62 0.43 22.37
N GLY A 224 -12.32 0.08 21.30
CA GLY A 224 -13.77 -0.12 21.31
C GLY A 224 -14.58 1.18 21.41
N ALA A 225 -13.95 2.33 21.14
CA ALA A 225 -14.66 3.58 20.99
C ALA A 225 -15.44 3.55 19.66
N THR A 226 -16.73 3.27 19.75
CA THR A 226 -17.69 3.55 18.70
C THR A 226 -17.82 5.06 18.54
N ALA A 227 -17.01 5.62 17.66
CA ALA A 227 -17.21 6.98 17.21
C ALA A 227 -17.45 6.93 15.71
N PHE A 228 -18.73 7.10 15.38
CA PHE A 228 -19.26 7.87 14.26
C PHE A 228 -20.71 7.42 14.08
N GLY A 229 -21.62 8.16 14.79
CA GLY A 229 -23.01 8.26 14.38
C GLY A 229 -23.12 9.27 13.25
#